data_2053ec3f4d17aa0245518aebbabce6b3
#
_entry.id   2053ec3f4d17aa0245518aebbabce6b3
#
_cell.length_a   1.000
_cell.length_b   1.000
_cell.length_c   1.000
_cell.angle_alpha   90.00
_cell.angle_beta   90.00
_cell.angle_gamma   90.00
#
_symmetry.space_group_name_H-M   'P 1'
#
loop_
_entity.id
_entity.type
_entity.pdbx_description
1 polymer ?
#
loop_
_entity_poly.entity_id
_entity_poly.type
_entity_poly.pdbx_seq_one_letter_code
_entity_poly.pdbx_strand_id
1 'polypeptide(L)' 'NDAIKEGMEAGTKRKLIEQVMKKVKKGLSAEEISDIFEEDTEIIKKICIAIQTCEGQCTIDDVYEQLYK' A
#
# COMPACT_ATOMS: atom_id res chain seq x y z
N ASN A 1 -1.70 15.19 -18.87
CA ASN A 1 -0.52 15.93 -18.59
C ASN A 1 0.37 15.19 -17.61
N ASP A 2 1.61 14.93 -18.01
CA ASP A 2 2.47 14.02 -17.28
C ASP A 2 2.73 14.43 -15.84
N ALA A 3 2.97 15.70 -15.61
CA ALA A 3 3.26 16.18 -14.26
C ALA A 3 2.08 15.99 -13.32
N ILE A 4 0.89 16.28 -13.78
CA ILE A 4 -0.33 16.09 -13.00
C ILE A 4 -0.57 14.62 -12.77
N LYS A 5 -0.34 13.81 -13.80
CA LYS A 5 -0.53 12.37 -13.72
C LYS A 5 0.40 11.74 -12.69
N GLU A 6 1.67 12.14 -12.68
CA GLU A 6 2.63 11.65 -11.69
C GLU A 6 2.22 12.02 -10.27
N GLY A 7 1.76 13.26 -10.07
CA GLY A 7 1.27 13.68 -8.77
C GLY A 7 0.07 12.87 -8.31
N MET A 8 -0.85 12.60 -9.21
CA MET A 8 -2.02 11.79 -8.89
C MET A 8 -1.64 10.35 -8.58
N GLU A 9 -0.71 9.78 -9.33
CA GLU A 9 -0.26 8.42 -9.08
C GLU A 9 0.39 8.29 -7.70
N ALA A 10 1.24 9.23 -7.33
CA ALA A 10 1.88 9.20 -6.01
C ALA A 10 0.84 9.30 -4.90
N GLY A 11 -0.11 10.22 -5.03
CA GLY A 11 -1.18 10.37 -4.05
C GLY A 11 -2.04 9.12 -3.96
N THR A 12 -2.37 8.51 -5.10
CA THR A 12 -3.16 7.29 -5.15
C THR A 12 -2.42 6.14 -4.49
N LYS A 13 -1.12 6.01 -4.74
CA LYS A 13 -0.31 4.95 -4.14
C LYS A 13 -0.23 5.09 -2.62
N ARG A 14 -0.02 6.31 -2.14
CA ARG A 14 0.01 6.56 -0.70
C ARG A 14 -1.33 6.24 -0.05
N LYS A 15 -2.41 6.62 -0.69
CA LYS A 15 -3.74 6.33 -0.19
C LYS A 15 -3.99 4.83 -0.14
N LEU A 16 -3.55 4.11 -1.16
CA LEU A 16 -3.66 2.65 -1.18
C LEU A 16 -2.89 2.04 -0.02
N ILE A 17 -1.67 2.49 0.22
CA ILE A 17 -0.86 2.01 1.34
C ILE A 17 -1.58 2.25 2.65
N GLU A 18 -2.13 3.45 2.85
CA GLU A 18 -2.88 3.77 4.05
C GLU A 18 -4.05 2.82 4.26
N GLN A 19 -4.83 2.58 3.21
CA GLN A 19 -5.97 1.68 3.29
C GLN A 19 -5.54 0.25 3.60
N VAL A 20 -4.48 -0.21 2.94
CA VAL A 20 -3.95 -1.55 3.19
C VAL A 20 -3.47 -1.68 4.63
N MET A 21 -2.78 -0.68 5.15
CA MET A 21 -2.32 -0.70 6.53
C MET A 21 -3.48 -0.85 7.52
N LYS A 22 -4.58 -0.13 7.27
CA LYS A 22 -5.76 -0.23 8.11
C LYS A 22 -6.36 -1.63 8.08
N LYS A 23 -6.41 -2.24 6.90
CA LYS A 23 -6.96 -3.58 6.74
C LYS A 23 -6.07 -4.64 7.38
N VAL A 24 -4.76 -4.48 7.24
CA VAL A 24 -3.80 -5.39 7.88
C VAL A 24 -3.96 -5.35 9.39
N LYS A 25 -4.16 -4.19 9.96
CA LYS A 25 -4.38 -4.05 11.40
C LYS A 25 -5.66 -4.75 11.85
N LYS A 26 -6.64 -4.88 10.95
CA LYS A 26 -7.88 -5.60 11.24
C LYS A 26 -7.72 -7.10 11.09
N GLY A 27 -6.57 -7.57 10.63
CA GLY A 27 -6.30 -9.00 10.49
C GLY A 27 -6.66 -9.58 9.14
N LEU A 28 -6.89 -8.74 8.14
CA LEU A 28 -7.22 -9.21 6.79
C LEU A 28 -5.97 -9.69 6.07
N SER A 29 -6.12 -10.69 5.22
CA SER A 29 -5.02 -11.19 4.39
C SER A 29 -4.85 -10.33 3.15
N ALA A 30 -3.68 -10.47 2.50
CA ALA A 30 -3.43 -9.75 1.26
C ALA A 30 -4.46 -10.09 0.18
N GLU A 31 -4.86 -11.35 0.11
CA GLU A 31 -5.86 -11.78 -0.86
C GLU A 31 -7.21 -11.11 -0.59
N GLU A 32 -7.63 -11.05 0.65
CA GLU A 32 -8.87 -10.38 1.02
C GLU A 32 -8.81 -8.91 0.68
N ILE A 33 -7.70 -8.26 1.00
CA ILE A 33 -7.52 -6.83 0.74
C ILE A 33 -7.53 -6.56 -0.77
N SER A 34 -6.85 -7.38 -1.55
CA SER A 34 -6.81 -7.20 -3.00
C SER A 34 -8.20 -7.34 -3.62
N ASP A 35 -9.00 -8.25 -3.09
CA ASP A 35 -10.37 -8.43 -3.55
C ASP A 35 -11.22 -7.20 -3.24
N ILE A 36 -11.11 -6.69 -2.02
CA ILE A 36 -11.87 -5.50 -1.58
C ILE A 36 -11.54 -4.29 -2.46
N PHE A 37 -10.27 -4.08 -2.76
CA PHE A 37 -9.83 -2.91 -3.53
C PHE A 37 -9.78 -3.16 -5.03
N GLU A 38 -10.05 -4.40 -5.47
CA GLU A 38 -9.95 -4.79 -6.87
C GLU A 38 -8.57 -4.48 -7.45
N GLU A 39 -7.54 -4.68 -6.62
CA GLU A 39 -6.16 -4.45 -7.01
C GLU A 39 -5.43 -5.77 -7.24
N ASP A 40 -4.27 -5.68 -7.90
CA ASP A 40 -3.43 -6.84 -8.13
C ASP A 40 -2.95 -7.41 -6.80
N THR A 41 -3.15 -8.71 -6.60
CA THR A 41 -2.75 -9.37 -5.36
C THR A 41 -1.25 -9.22 -5.09
N GLU A 42 -0.42 -9.25 -6.13
CA GLU A 42 1.02 -9.10 -5.94
C GLU A 42 1.39 -7.73 -5.38
N ILE A 43 0.73 -6.68 -5.86
CA ILE A 43 0.93 -5.33 -5.35
C ILE A 43 0.55 -5.28 -3.88
N ILE A 44 -0.59 -5.82 -3.53
CA ILE A 44 -1.07 -5.84 -2.15
C ILE A 44 -0.12 -6.67 -1.27
N LYS A 45 0.35 -7.81 -1.76
CA LYS A 45 1.32 -8.62 -1.01
C LYS A 45 2.59 -7.85 -0.70
N LYS A 46 3.11 -7.11 -1.68
CA LYS A 46 4.31 -6.29 -1.47
C LYS A 46 4.10 -5.26 -0.39
N ILE A 47 2.95 -4.59 -0.41
CA ILE A 47 2.61 -3.60 0.62
C ILE A 47 2.51 -4.27 1.98
N CYS A 48 1.85 -5.42 2.06
CA CYS A 48 1.71 -6.15 3.31
C CYS A 48 3.07 -6.58 3.87
N ILE A 49 3.96 -7.07 3.01
CA ILE A 49 5.31 -7.48 3.42
C ILE A 49 6.08 -6.28 3.97
N ALA A 50 6.00 -5.14 3.30
CA ALA A 50 6.68 -3.93 3.76
C ALA A 50 6.17 -3.51 5.14
N ILE A 51 4.85 -3.58 5.34
CA ILE A 51 4.23 -3.25 6.62
C ILE A 51 4.70 -4.21 7.71
N GLN A 52 4.73 -5.50 7.41
CA GLN A 52 5.14 -6.53 8.36
C GLN A 52 6.62 -6.41 8.72
N THR A 53 7.45 -6.06 7.74
CA THR A 53 8.88 -5.87 7.97
C THR A 53 9.14 -4.79 9.02
N CYS A 54 8.29 -3.78 9.06
CA CYS A 54 8.41 -2.68 10.02
C CYS A 54 7.68 -2.94 11.33
N GLU A 55 7.06 -4.10 11.47
CA GLU A 55 6.28 -4.48 12.67
C GLU A 55 5.22 -3.43 13.03
N GLY A 56 4.63 -2.81 12.01
CA GLY A 56 3.57 -1.82 12.20
C GLY A 56 4.05 -0.44 12.63
N GLN A 57 5.36 -0.22 12.65
CA GLN A 57 5.93 1.06 13.05
C GLN A 57 6.23 1.98 11.89
N CYS A 58 6.07 1.50 10.66
CA CYS A 58 6.28 2.33 9.48
C CYS A 58 5.16 3.32 9.27
N THR A 59 5.52 4.49 8.78
CA THR A 59 4.53 5.44 8.27
C THR A 59 4.20 5.09 6.82
N ILE A 60 3.20 5.76 6.29
CA ILE A 60 2.84 5.61 4.88
C ILE A 60 4.02 5.95 3.99
N ASP A 61 4.74 7.01 4.31
CA ASP A 61 5.93 7.43 3.55
C ASP A 61 7.02 6.36 3.58
N ASP A 62 7.24 5.75 4.73
CA ASP A 62 8.25 4.69 4.85
C ASP A 62 7.93 3.52 3.93
N VAL A 63 6.69 3.07 3.93
CA VAL A 63 6.25 1.97 3.06
C VAL A 63 6.36 2.38 1.60
N TYR A 64 5.95 3.59 1.27
CA TYR A 64 6.03 4.10 -0.09
C TYR A 64 7.48 4.07 -0.60
N GLU A 65 8.41 4.52 0.23
CA GLU A 65 9.83 4.53 -0.15
C GLU A 65 10.36 3.12 -0.37
N GLN A 66 9.97 2.17 0.46
CA GLN A 66 10.40 0.79 0.29
C GLN A 66 9.90 0.17 -1.02
N LEU A 67 8.72 0.55 -1.45
CA LEU A 67 8.08 -0.06 -2.62
C LEU A 67 8.39 0.64 -3.93
N TYR A 68 8.53 1.97 -3.90
CA TYR A 68 8.59 2.76 -5.12
C TYR A 68 9.87 3.58 -5.25
N LYS A 69 10.74 3.49 -4.30
CA LYS A 69 12.07 4.08 -4.36
C LYS A 69 13.12 3.03 -4.07
#